data_955a846cd79014b6057d8c476e9da25d
#
_entry.id   955a846cd79014b6057d8c476e9da25d
#
_cell.length_a   1.000
_cell.length_b   1.000
_cell.length_c   1.000
_cell.angle_alpha   90.00
_cell.angle_beta   90.00
_cell.angle_gamma   90.00
#
_symmetry.space_group_name_H-M   'P 1'
#
loop_
_entity.id
_entity.type
_entity.pdbx_description
1 polymer ?
#
loop_
_entity_poly.entity_id
_entity_poly.type
_entity_poly.pdbx_seq_one_letter_code
_entity_poly.pdbx_strand_id
1 'polypeptide(L)'
;LPRETGTIGLGWGITGMRVVFSTKDISTPTELKGMKLRINPTPVYRDFYQLFGAAPTPIPTPAVFDAMANGQVDGLEADIEFSWNQRFDKVSKALLPMNALFMPFAPLVSGRIWQTLDAKDKALITDLVKQSLDAQIKDIVTTELGLIDKFKASGIAFKSEAGYNPAPIIEAFDKMWLPKAPQIAELRKVGAAL
;
A
#
# COMPACT_ATOMS: atom_id res chain seq x y z
N LEU A 1 3.59 3.92 20.90
CA LEU A 1 3.94 5.10 20.09
C LEU A 1 4.25 6.35 20.94
N PRO A 2 3.39 6.83 21.91
CA PRO A 2 3.67 8.07 22.62
C PRO A 2 4.98 8.07 23.41
N ARG A 3 5.37 6.94 23.96
CA ARG A 3 6.61 6.82 24.76
C ARG A 3 7.87 6.82 23.92
N GLU A 4 7.80 6.36 22.67
CA GLU A 4 8.94 6.19 21.79
C GLU A 4 9.11 7.35 20.81
N THR A 5 8.01 7.92 20.34
CA THR A 5 8.01 8.95 19.29
C THR A 5 7.65 10.34 19.80
N GLY A 6 7.12 10.47 21.01
CA GLY A 6 6.57 11.73 21.53
C GLY A 6 5.31 12.21 20.76
N THR A 7 4.67 11.32 20.01
CA THR A 7 3.47 11.64 19.20
C THR A 7 2.24 10.88 19.72
N ILE A 8 1.07 11.41 19.42
CA ILE A 8 -0.23 10.78 19.72
C ILE A 8 -0.92 10.48 18.40
N GLY A 9 -1.35 9.21 18.22
CA GLY A 9 -2.15 8.78 17.08
C GLY A 9 -3.62 9.06 17.29
N LEU A 10 -4.29 9.63 16.29
CA LEU A 10 -5.70 10.03 16.37
C LEU A 10 -6.64 9.05 15.64
N GLY A 11 -6.12 7.98 15.09
CA GLY A 11 -6.90 6.97 14.36
C GLY A 11 -6.08 6.31 13.27
N TRP A 12 -6.77 5.53 12.43
CA TRP A 12 -6.19 4.81 11.30
C TRP A 12 -7.01 5.06 10.04
N GLY A 13 -6.31 5.25 8.92
CA GLY A 13 -6.87 5.26 7.58
C GLY A 13 -6.11 4.30 6.68
N ILE A 14 -6.54 4.18 5.44
CA ILE A 14 -5.91 3.34 4.40
C ILE A 14 -5.69 4.17 3.14
N THR A 15 -4.58 3.94 2.42
CA THR A 15 -4.33 4.58 1.12
C THR A 15 -4.86 3.77 -0.06
N GLY A 16 -5.36 2.57 0.18
CA GLY A 16 -5.85 1.63 -0.82
C GLY A 16 -5.06 0.33 -0.85
N MET A 17 -5.55 -0.60 -1.69
CA MET A 17 -4.87 -1.87 -1.91
C MET A 17 -3.62 -1.69 -2.75
N ARG A 18 -2.58 -2.45 -2.42
CA ARG A 18 -1.33 -2.42 -3.19
C ARG A 18 -1.48 -3.27 -4.45
N VAL A 19 -1.12 -2.67 -5.57
CA VAL A 19 -1.10 -3.29 -6.89
C VAL A 19 0.29 -3.15 -7.51
N VAL A 20 0.58 -3.92 -8.54
CA VAL A 20 1.81 -3.78 -9.32
C VAL A 20 1.49 -3.15 -10.67
N PHE A 21 2.15 -2.03 -10.97
CA PHE A 21 2.21 -1.44 -12.30
C PHE A 21 3.49 -1.92 -12.98
N SER A 22 3.37 -2.45 -14.20
CA SER A 22 4.49 -3.03 -14.95
C SER A 22 4.69 -2.35 -16.30
N THR A 23 5.96 -2.09 -16.65
CA THR A 23 6.35 -1.66 -18.01
C THR A 23 6.28 -2.81 -19.00
N LYS A 24 6.17 -4.05 -18.52
CA LYS A 24 6.01 -5.29 -19.31
C LYS A 24 4.57 -5.77 -19.23
N ASP A 25 4.13 -6.49 -20.25
CA ASP A 25 2.81 -7.14 -20.22
C ASP A 25 2.92 -8.44 -19.41
N ILE A 26 2.56 -8.36 -18.14
CA ILE A 26 2.50 -9.47 -17.19
C ILE A 26 1.05 -9.77 -16.83
N SER A 27 0.73 -11.01 -16.52
CA SER A 27 -0.64 -11.46 -16.25
C SER A 27 -0.82 -12.11 -14.88
N THR A 28 0.27 -12.56 -14.26
CA THR A 28 0.23 -13.27 -12.98
C THR A 28 1.37 -12.83 -12.06
N PRO A 29 1.21 -12.93 -10.73
CA PRO A 29 2.28 -12.61 -9.78
C PRO A 29 3.56 -13.45 -9.95
N THR A 30 3.49 -14.64 -10.55
CA THR A 30 4.66 -15.48 -10.80
C THR A 30 5.62 -14.88 -11.82
N GLU A 31 5.12 -13.99 -12.70
CA GLU A 31 5.91 -13.27 -13.69
C GLU A 31 6.74 -12.12 -13.08
N LEU A 32 6.53 -11.81 -11.81
CA LEU A 32 7.39 -10.87 -11.07
C LEU A 32 8.80 -11.42 -10.87
N LYS A 33 9.02 -12.72 -11.08
CA LYS A 33 10.33 -13.34 -10.92
C LYS A 33 11.39 -12.68 -11.83
N GLY A 34 12.45 -12.18 -11.18
CA GLY A 34 13.56 -11.49 -11.84
C GLY A 34 13.27 -10.03 -12.22
N MET A 35 12.05 -9.53 -12.05
CA MET A 35 11.73 -8.13 -12.31
C MET A 35 12.36 -7.21 -11.27
N LYS A 36 12.94 -6.12 -11.72
CA LYS A 36 13.35 -5.00 -10.87
C LYS A 36 12.10 -4.22 -10.47
N LEU A 37 11.60 -4.47 -9.28
CA LEU A 37 10.36 -3.85 -8.81
C LEU A 37 10.67 -2.73 -7.83
N ARG A 38 10.30 -1.50 -8.18
CA ARG A 38 10.38 -0.39 -7.23
C ARG A 38 9.43 -0.63 -6.08
N ILE A 39 9.92 -0.50 -4.87
CA ILE A 39 9.15 -0.61 -3.63
C ILE A 39 9.33 0.62 -2.75
N ASN A 40 8.43 0.81 -1.81
CA ASN A 40 8.71 1.66 -0.65
C ASN A 40 9.89 1.08 0.13
N PRO A 41 10.81 1.92 0.65
CA PRO A 41 12.04 1.46 1.31
C PRO A 41 11.78 0.92 2.73
N THR A 42 10.92 -0.10 2.83
CA THR A 42 10.62 -0.78 4.09
C THR A 42 10.91 -2.28 3.97
N PRO A 43 11.39 -2.91 5.06
CA PRO A 43 11.68 -4.34 5.05
C PRO A 43 10.45 -5.21 4.70
N VAL A 44 9.25 -4.80 5.11
CA VAL A 44 7.99 -5.53 4.87
C VAL A 44 7.75 -5.70 3.37
N TYR A 45 7.80 -4.62 2.59
CA TYR A 45 7.58 -4.67 1.14
C TYR A 45 8.70 -5.44 0.43
N ARG A 46 9.95 -5.20 0.83
CA ARG A 46 11.10 -5.94 0.29
C ARG A 46 10.92 -7.45 0.46
N ASP A 47 10.68 -7.89 1.69
CA ASP A 47 10.60 -9.31 2.02
C ASP A 47 9.38 -9.95 1.35
N PHE A 48 8.25 -9.25 1.25
CA PHE A 48 7.06 -9.73 0.56
C PHE A 48 7.31 -9.96 -0.94
N TYR A 49 7.85 -8.98 -1.65
CA TYR A 49 8.06 -9.11 -3.10
C TYR A 49 9.23 -10.05 -3.45
N GLN A 50 10.20 -10.23 -2.56
CA GLN A 50 11.22 -11.27 -2.69
C GLN A 50 10.65 -12.69 -2.71
N LEU A 51 9.53 -12.94 -2.04
CA LEU A 51 8.86 -14.24 -2.08
C LEU A 51 8.32 -14.60 -3.48
N PHE A 52 8.05 -13.61 -4.33
CA PHE A 52 7.74 -13.82 -5.74
C PHE A 52 8.98 -13.91 -6.62
N GLY A 53 10.18 -13.84 -6.04
CA GLY A 53 11.44 -13.82 -6.80
C GLY A 53 11.71 -12.50 -7.52
N ALA A 54 10.99 -11.44 -7.22
CA ALA A 54 11.30 -10.10 -7.71
C ALA A 54 12.63 -9.59 -7.13
N ALA A 55 13.22 -8.59 -7.77
CA ALA A 55 14.37 -7.82 -7.28
C ALA A 55 13.89 -6.45 -6.76
N PRO A 56 13.50 -6.35 -5.47
CA PRO A 56 12.99 -5.11 -4.91
C PRO A 56 14.05 -4.02 -4.93
N THR A 57 13.72 -2.88 -5.54
CA THR A 57 14.63 -1.75 -5.74
C THR A 57 14.04 -0.52 -5.03
N PRO A 58 14.60 -0.11 -3.89
CA PRO A 58 14.12 1.07 -3.17
C PRO A 58 14.49 2.34 -3.94
N ILE A 59 13.49 3.07 -4.45
CA ILE A 59 13.66 4.34 -5.14
C ILE A 59 12.73 5.38 -4.50
N PRO A 60 13.24 6.58 -4.16
CA PRO A 60 12.41 7.67 -3.66
C PRO A 60 11.33 8.07 -4.68
N THR A 61 10.14 8.42 -4.18
CA THR A 61 8.95 8.72 -5.00
C THR A 61 9.22 9.68 -6.18
N PRO A 62 9.95 10.81 -6.03
CA PRO A 62 10.16 11.75 -7.14
C PRO A 62 10.92 11.16 -8.34
N ALA A 63 11.71 10.10 -8.11
CA ALA A 63 12.52 9.49 -9.17
C ALA A 63 11.85 8.28 -9.85
N VAL A 64 10.66 7.88 -9.40
CA VAL A 64 10.05 6.61 -9.86
C VAL A 64 9.60 6.68 -11.30
N PHE A 65 8.96 7.77 -11.72
CA PHE A 65 8.48 7.93 -13.10
C PHE A 65 9.63 7.79 -14.10
N ASP A 66 10.72 8.53 -13.88
CA ASP A 66 11.90 8.48 -14.75
C ASP A 66 12.59 7.11 -14.71
N ALA A 67 12.66 6.48 -13.55
CA ALA A 67 13.24 5.15 -13.42
C ALA A 67 12.47 4.09 -14.23
N MET A 68 11.14 4.18 -14.29
CA MET A 68 10.31 3.33 -15.14
C MET A 68 10.47 3.68 -16.62
N ALA A 69 10.41 4.97 -16.97
CA ALA A 69 10.52 5.43 -18.34
C ALA A 69 11.87 5.06 -18.98
N ASN A 70 12.95 5.08 -18.20
CA ASN A 70 14.31 4.77 -18.64
C ASN A 70 14.69 3.27 -18.48
N GLY A 71 13.75 2.41 -18.01
CA GLY A 71 14.03 0.98 -17.84
C GLY A 71 14.97 0.64 -16.67
N GLN A 72 15.19 1.57 -15.75
CA GLN A 72 15.97 1.31 -14.54
C GLN A 72 15.24 0.30 -13.64
N VAL A 73 13.90 0.36 -13.61
CA VAL A 73 13.02 -0.64 -13.00
C VAL A 73 11.96 -1.11 -14.01
N ASP A 74 11.48 -2.34 -13.82
CA ASP A 74 10.47 -2.98 -14.66
C ASP A 74 9.04 -2.69 -14.21
N GLY A 75 8.88 -2.10 -13.03
CA GLY A 75 7.58 -1.78 -12.45
C GLY A 75 7.68 -1.19 -11.05
N LEU A 76 6.53 -0.88 -10.49
CA LEU A 76 6.42 -0.42 -9.10
C LEU A 76 5.23 -1.09 -8.40
N GLU A 77 5.33 -1.19 -7.07
CA GLU A 77 4.19 -1.42 -6.21
C GLU A 77 3.66 -0.08 -5.68
N ALA A 78 2.36 0.13 -5.78
CA ALA A 78 1.72 1.35 -5.30
C ALA A 78 0.22 1.14 -5.11
N ASP A 79 -0.48 2.10 -4.51
CA ASP A 79 -1.93 2.19 -4.58
C ASP A 79 -2.38 2.86 -5.90
N ILE A 80 -3.64 2.67 -6.24
CA ILE A 80 -4.21 3.07 -7.52
C ILE A 80 -4.31 4.59 -7.64
N GLU A 81 -4.75 5.27 -6.57
CA GLU A 81 -4.93 6.72 -6.58
C GLU A 81 -3.59 7.45 -6.72
N PHE A 82 -2.61 7.09 -5.91
CA PHE A 82 -1.25 7.63 -6.02
C PHE A 82 -0.71 7.42 -7.44
N SER A 83 -0.88 6.24 -8.00
CA SER A 83 -0.35 5.90 -9.33
C SER A 83 -1.00 6.72 -10.45
N TRP A 84 -2.30 7.01 -10.33
CA TRP A 84 -2.97 7.91 -11.27
C TRP A 84 -2.44 9.34 -11.16
N ASN A 85 -2.31 9.86 -9.95
CA ASN A 85 -1.83 11.21 -9.69
C ASN A 85 -0.37 11.41 -10.14
N GLN A 86 0.45 10.36 -10.09
CA GLN A 86 1.84 10.35 -10.58
C GLN A 86 1.98 10.00 -12.06
N ARG A 87 0.86 9.83 -12.77
CA ARG A 87 0.82 9.58 -14.21
C ARG A 87 1.54 8.29 -14.62
N PHE A 88 1.56 7.27 -13.79
CA PHE A 88 2.17 5.98 -14.14
C PHE A 88 1.41 5.25 -15.26
N ASP A 89 0.22 5.73 -15.63
CA ASP A 89 -0.49 5.35 -16.86
C ASP A 89 0.36 5.57 -18.13
N LYS A 90 1.30 6.50 -18.13
CA LYS A 90 2.14 6.83 -19.30
C LYS A 90 3.35 5.92 -19.48
N VAL A 91 3.73 5.20 -18.45
CA VAL A 91 4.95 4.37 -18.43
C VAL A 91 4.66 2.89 -18.12
N SER A 92 3.41 2.52 -17.91
CA SER A 92 2.99 1.15 -17.60
C SER A 92 2.21 0.53 -18.76
N LYS A 93 2.32 -0.79 -18.92
CA LYS A 93 1.54 -1.60 -19.86
C LYS A 93 0.50 -2.48 -19.17
N ALA A 94 0.78 -2.90 -17.94
CA ALA A 94 -0.11 -3.76 -17.17
C ALA A 94 -0.27 -3.25 -15.73
N LEU A 95 -1.46 -3.46 -15.19
CA LEU A 95 -1.81 -3.31 -13.78
C LEU A 95 -2.25 -4.68 -13.26
N LEU A 96 -1.50 -5.19 -12.29
CA LEU A 96 -1.74 -6.47 -11.66
C LEU A 96 -2.20 -6.25 -10.22
N PRO A 97 -3.47 -6.50 -9.87
CA PRO A 97 -3.92 -6.51 -8.49
C PRO A 97 -3.21 -7.62 -7.71
N MET A 98 -2.72 -7.32 -6.52
CA MET A 98 -2.08 -8.30 -5.66
C MET A 98 -3.01 -8.77 -4.53
N ASN A 99 -3.98 -7.92 -4.14
CA ASN A 99 -4.97 -8.12 -3.07
C ASN A 99 -4.43 -8.75 -1.76
N ALA A 100 -3.13 -8.57 -1.52
CA ALA A 100 -2.44 -9.17 -0.39
C ALA A 100 -1.91 -8.13 0.61
N LEU A 101 -1.76 -6.90 0.18
CA LEU A 101 -1.22 -5.81 1.00
C LEU A 101 -2.08 -4.55 0.84
N PHE A 102 -2.22 -3.81 1.92
CA PHE A 102 -2.68 -2.43 1.92
C PHE A 102 -1.71 -1.57 2.71
N MET A 103 -1.76 -0.27 2.52
CA MET A 103 -0.92 0.66 3.29
C MET A 103 -1.80 1.42 4.27
N PRO A 104 -1.69 1.15 5.58
CA PRO A 104 -2.34 1.95 6.60
C PRO A 104 -1.57 3.25 6.82
N PHE A 105 -2.27 4.29 7.25
CA PHE A 105 -1.66 5.49 7.80
C PHE A 105 -2.33 5.91 9.09
N ALA A 106 -1.64 6.70 9.89
CA ALA A 106 -2.16 7.27 11.13
C ALA A 106 -1.89 8.78 11.16
N PRO A 107 -2.91 9.63 11.35
CA PRO A 107 -2.70 11.01 11.70
C PRO A 107 -2.01 11.11 13.07
N LEU A 108 -0.90 11.83 13.11
CA LEU A 108 -0.11 12.00 14.31
C LEU A 108 -0.07 13.47 14.71
N VAL A 109 -0.20 13.74 16.00
CA VAL A 109 0.00 15.06 16.60
C VAL A 109 1.16 15.04 17.59
N SER A 110 1.92 16.11 17.67
CA SER A 110 2.96 16.26 18.69
C SER A 110 2.36 16.11 20.10
N GLY A 111 2.87 15.17 20.89
CA GLY A 111 2.43 14.97 22.28
C GLY A 111 2.60 16.24 23.13
N ARG A 112 3.66 17.01 22.89
CA ARG A 112 3.91 18.29 23.57
C ARG A 112 2.81 19.31 23.26
N ILE A 113 2.45 19.47 21.99
CA ILE A 113 1.35 20.38 21.57
C ILE A 113 0.02 19.86 22.10
N TRP A 114 -0.22 18.55 21.98
CA TRP A 114 -1.45 17.95 22.49
C TRP A 114 -1.70 18.22 23.99
N GLN A 115 -0.65 18.21 24.80
CA GLN A 115 -0.76 18.49 26.23
C GLN A 115 -1.16 19.95 26.53
N THR A 116 -0.87 20.91 25.66
CA THR A 116 -1.25 22.33 25.86
C THR A 116 -2.69 22.61 25.49
N LEU A 117 -3.37 21.69 24.76
CA LEU A 117 -4.78 21.87 24.42
C LEU A 117 -5.69 21.57 25.62
N ASP A 118 -6.80 22.27 25.71
CA ASP A 118 -7.83 21.94 26.68
C ASP A 118 -8.63 20.67 26.29
N ALA A 119 -9.51 20.23 27.19
CA ALA A 119 -10.29 19.00 26.97
C ALA A 119 -11.28 19.13 25.80
N LYS A 120 -11.84 20.31 25.59
CA LYS A 120 -12.81 20.61 24.54
C LYS A 120 -12.15 20.54 23.16
N ASP A 121 -10.99 21.18 23.04
CA ASP A 121 -10.23 21.17 21.77
C ASP A 121 -9.72 19.76 21.43
N LYS A 122 -9.24 19.01 22.43
CA LYS A 122 -8.86 17.60 22.25
C LYS A 122 -10.03 16.74 21.73
N ALA A 123 -11.20 16.90 22.33
CA ALA A 123 -12.39 16.17 21.92
C ALA A 123 -12.81 16.55 20.48
N LEU A 124 -12.84 17.85 20.18
CA LEU A 124 -13.18 18.34 18.85
C LEU A 124 -12.24 17.81 17.76
N ILE A 125 -10.93 17.91 17.98
CA ILE A 125 -9.93 17.42 17.02
C ILE A 125 -10.07 15.92 16.83
N THR A 126 -10.23 15.15 17.91
CA THR A 126 -10.40 13.70 17.83
C THR A 126 -11.64 13.32 17.03
N ASP A 127 -12.76 13.99 17.26
CA ASP A 127 -14.01 13.74 16.55
C ASP A 127 -13.92 14.10 15.06
N LEU A 128 -13.39 15.27 14.72
CA LEU A 128 -13.19 15.69 13.34
C LEU A 128 -12.25 14.77 12.56
N VAL A 129 -11.14 14.33 13.18
CA VAL A 129 -10.23 13.38 12.56
C VAL A 129 -10.92 12.04 12.34
N LYS A 130 -11.66 11.54 13.34
CA LYS A 130 -12.43 10.31 13.21
C LYS A 130 -13.44 10.37 12.05
N GLN A 131 -14.24 11.44 11.98
CA GLN A 131 -15.20 11.63 10.89
C GLN A 131 -14.51 11.67 9.52
N SER A 132 -13.36 12.35 9.43
CA SER A 132 -12.59 12.43 8.18
C SER A 132 -12.02 11.06 7.76
N LEU A 133 -11.54 10.25 8.71
CA LEU A 133 -11.05 8.90 8.45
C LEU A 133 -12.19 7.96 8.02
N ASP A 134 -13.32 8.03 8.72
CA ASP A 134 -14.51 7.22 8.38
C ASP A 134 -15.04 7.56 6.96
N ALA A 135 -15.02 8.83 6.58
CA ALA A 135 -15.37 9.27 5.23
C ALA A 135 -14.36 8.77 4.21
N GLN A 136 -13.07 8.93 4.46
CA GLN A 136 -11.98 8.49 3.57
C GLN A 136 -12.03 6.98 3.32
N ILE A 137 -12.26 6.16 4.36
CA ILE A 137 -12.39 4.70 4.21
C ILE A 137 -13.59 4.31 3.34
N LYS A 138 -14.70 5.05 3.44
CA LYS A 138 -15.88 4.80 2.58
C LYS A 138 -15.63 5.19 1.13
N ASP A 139 -14.91 6.29 0.91
CA ASP A 139 -14.70 6.83 -0.43
C ASP A 139 -13.61 6.08 -1.21
N ILE A 140 -12.64 5.46 -0.51
CA ILE A 140 -11.48 4.85 -1.17
C ILE A 140 -11.89 3.77 -2.17
N VAL A 141 -12.85 2.91 -1.83
CA VAL A 141 -13.30 1.83 -2.71
C VAL A 141 -13.93 2.38 -3.99
N THR A 142 -14.81 3.39 -3.86
CA THR A 142 -15.45 4.03 -5.01
C THR A 142 -14.43 4.74 -5.89
N THR A 143 -13.48 5.43 -5.27
CA THR A 143 -12.38 6.12 -5.96
C THR A 143 -11.51 5.13 -6.73
N GLU A 144 -11.09 4.03 -6.11
CA GLU A 144 -10.26 3.01 -6.75
C GLU A 144 -10.95 2.37 -7.96
N LEU A 145 -12.24 2.01 -7.84
CA LEU A 145 -13.00 1.44 -8.94
C LEU A 145 -13.09 2.41 -10.13
N GLY A 146 -13.41 3.68 -9.89
CA GLY A 146 -13.43 4.70 -10.94
C GLY A 146 -12.06 4.94 -11.58
N LEU A 147 -10.96 4.82 -10.82
CA LEU A 147 -9.61 4.97 -11.35
C LEU A 147 -9.14 3.74 -12.14
N ILE A 148 -9.54 2.53 -11.73
CA ILE A 148 -9.30 1.32 -12.54
C ILE A 148 -9.87 1.47 -13.94
N ASP A 149 -11.09 2.00 -14.07
CA ASP A 149 -11.70 2.23 -15.38
C ASP A 149 -10.95 3.29 -16.20
N LYS A 150 -10.43 4.34 -15.54
CA LYS A 150 -9.57 5.32 -16.22
C LYS A 150 -8.25 4.70 -16.69
N PHE A 151 -7.61 3.82 -15.90
CA PHE A 151 -6.42 3.08 -16.33
C PHE A 151 -6.72 2.19 -17.52
N LYS A 152 -7.81 1.44 -17.52
CA LYS A 152 -8.25 0.64 -18.68
C LYS A 152 -8.46 1.52 -19.92
N ALA A 153 -9.13 2.65 -19.77
CA ALA A 153 -9.36 3.61 -20.86
C ALA A 153 -8.06 4.24 -21.38
N SER A 154 -7.01 4.33 -20.58
CA SER A 154 -5.67 4.79 -21.02
C SER A 154 -4.85 3.72 -21.77
N GLY A 155 -5.40 2.51 -21.94
CA GLY A 155 -4.76 1.41 -22.66
C GLY A 155 -3.93 0.47 -21.80
N ILE A 156 -3.96 0.62 -20.46
CA ILE A 156 -3.31 -0.31 -19.55
C ILE A 156 -4.12 -1.58 -19.42
N ALA A 157 -3.48 -2.72 -19.61
CA ALA A 157 -4.10 -4.01 -19.41
C ALA A 157 -4.32 -4.27 -17.91
N PHE A 158 -5.60 -4.28 -17.50
CA PHE A 158 -5.95 -4.72 -16.16
C PHE A 158 -5.99 -6.25 -16.13
N LYS A 159 -5.12 -6.85 -15.35
CA LYS A 159 -4.98 -8.31 -15.25
C LYS A 159 -5.72 -8.81 -14.02
N SER A 160 -6.68 -9.71 -14.26
CA SER A 160 -7.40 -10.38 -13.18
C SER A 160 -6.49 -11.38 -12.48
N GLU A 161 -6.63 -11.52 -11.16
CA GLU A 161 -5.95 -12.56 -10.37
C GLU A 161 -6.56 -13.96 -10.54
N ALA A 162 -7.40 -14.18 -11.55
CA ALA A 162 -8.08 -15.45 -11.73
C ALA A 162 -7.05 -16.61 -11.79
N GLY A 163 -7.13 -17.49 -10.81
CA GLY A 163 -6.23 -18.64 -10.69
C GLY A 163 -5.01 -18.43 -9.80
N TYR A 164 -4.74 -17.23 -9.29
CA TYR A 164 -3.67 -17.05 -8.30
C TYR A 164 -4.16 -17.36 -6.89
N ASN A 165 -3.45 -18.25 -6.19
CA ASN A 165 -3.67 -18.55 -4.78
C ASN A 165 -2.58 -17.87 -3.94
N PRO A 166 -2.90 -16.83 -3.15
CA PRO A 166 -1.93 -16.12 -2.33
C PRO A 166 -1.50 -16.89 -1.06
N ALA A 167 -2.23 -17.94 -0.67
CA ALA A 167 -2.01 -18.62 0.60
C ALA A 167 -0.56 -19.10 0.84
N PRO A 168 0.15 -19.70 -0.12
CA PRO A 168 1.54 -20.11 0.10
C PRO A 168 2.50 -18.96 0.36
N ILE A 169 2.26 -17.82 -0.29
CA ILE A 169 3.07 -16.60 -0.10
C ILE A 169 2.78 -15.98 1.26
N ILE A 170 1.51 -15.93 1.66
CA ILE A 170 1.10 -15.43 2.98
C ILE A 170 1.71 -16.30 4.08
N GLU A 171 1.67 -17.62 3.94
CA GLU A 171 2.28 -18.55 4.91
C GLU A 171 3.81 -18.35 5.00
N ALA A 172 4.50 -18.22 3.87
CA ALA A 172 5.94 -17.96 3.85
C ALA A 172 6.28 -16.60 4.48
N PHE A 173 5.48 -15.58 4.21
CA PHE A 173 5.61 -14.26 4.82
C PHE A 173 5.40 -14.31 6.35
N ASP A 174 4.40 -15.04 6.80
CA ASP A 174 4.11 -15.21 8.22
C ASP A 174 5.25 -15.91 8.98
N LYS A 175 5.83 -16.94 8.40
CA LYS A 175 7.01 -17.61 8.98
C LYS A 175 8.18 -16.63 9.22
N MET A 176 8.32 -15.62 8.38
CA MET A 176 9.37 -14.60 8.53
C MET A 176 8.99 -13.51 9.54
N TRP A 177 7.72 -13.09 9.57
CA TRP A 177 7.32 -11.86 10.24
C TRP A 177 6.62 -12.07 11.58
N LEU A 178 5.90 -13.18 11.82
CA LEU A 178 5.27 -13.45 13.13
C LEU A 178 6.27 -13.44 14.29
N PRO A 179 7.50 -13.95 14.16
CA PRO A 179 8.49 -13.83 15.23
C PRO A 179 8.92 -12.40 15.54
N LYS A 180 8.85 -11.50 14.53
CA LYS A 180 9.26 -10.10 14.65
C LYS A 180 8.09 -9.18 15.05
N ALA A 181 6.86 -9.57 14.73
CA ALA A 181 5.64 -8.79 14.94
C ALA A 181 4.48 -9.72 15.33
N PRO A 182 4.48 -10.28 16.56
CA PRO A 182 3.46 -11.24 16.99
C PRO A 182 2.04 -10.67 16.98
N GLN A 183 1.88 -9.36 17.01
CA GLN A 183 0.59 -8.66 16.90
C GLN A 183 -0.15 -8.96 15.59
N ILE A 184 0.55 -9.38 14.53
CA ILE A 184 -0.07 -9.79 13.25
C ILE A 184 -1.06 -10.95 13.47
N ALA A 185 -0.71 -11.92 14.33
CA ALA A 185 -1.59 -13.04 14.63
C ALA A 185 -2.90 -12.60 15.30
N GLU A 186 -2.82 -11.64 16.21
CA GLU A 186 -4.02 -11.10 16.90
C GLU A 186 -4.88 -10.28 15.93
N LEU A 187 -4.28 -9.43 15.08
CA LEU A 187 -5.01 -8.67 14.06
C LEU A 187 -5.74 -9.58 13.08
N ARG A 188 -5.13 -10.71 12.69
CA ARG A 188 -5.79 -11.69 11.82
C ARG A 188 -6.97 -12.40 12.48
N LYS A 189 -6.88 -12.73 13.76
CA LYS A 189 -8.01 -13.28 14.50
C LYS A 189 -9.19 -12.31 14.52
N VAL A 190 -8.91 -11.02 14.79
CA VAL A 190 -9.94 -9.98 14.76
C VAL A 190 -10.55 -9.86 13.36
N GLY A 191 -9.73 -9.81 12.31
CA GLY A 191 -10.21 -9.70 10.93
C GLY A 191 -11.02 -10.93 10.47
N ALA A 192 -10.70 -12.12 10.96
CA ALA A 192 -11.44 -13.34 10.63
C ALA A 192 -12.80 -13.45 11.36
N ALA A 193 -13.03 -12.62 12.37
CA ALA A 193 -14.29 -12.59 13.15
C ALA A 193 -15.27 -11.52 12.64
N LEU A 194 -14.87 -10.69 11.66
CA LEU A 194 -15.70 -9.67 11.00
C LEU A 194 -16.37 -10.22 9.75
#